data_e5406167a2dfb5e6c5b900519e43e136
#
_entry.id   e5406167a2dfb5e6c5b900519e43e136
#
_cell.length_a   1.000
_cell.length_b   1.000
_cell.length_c   1.000
_cell.angle_alpha   90.00
_cell.angle_beta   90.00
_cell.angle_gamma   90.00
#
_symmetry.space_group_name_H-M   'P 1'
#
loop_
_entity.id
_entity.type
_entity.pdbx_description
1 polymer ?
#
loop_
_entity_poly.entity_id
_entity_poly.type
_entity_poly.pdbx_seq_one_letter_code
_entity_poly.pdbx_strand_id
1 'polypeptide(L)'
;MTTTTPKQTKITVSKLSHRLSRNGWISYNCELRKGRTTLAAVDQEGVGGDERVAWNNTEHYLLIHHWILDTQRDFWREYEVENINYMVELGHKTMKDSIKEKLDLMKKFNLWEKLAKKKPKSWKEAREIQQKLGFFDDMVGSWTTVYVENKLADKYYD
;
A
#
# COMPACT_ATOMS: atom_id res chain seq x y z
N MET A 1 -29.30 -0.89 -19.80
CA MET A 1 -27.95 -0.51 -20.21
C MET A 1 -26.98 -0.79 -19.08
N THR A 2 -26.27 -1.85 -19.25
CA THR A 2 -25.23 -2.21 -18.33
C THR A 2 -24.05 -1.25 -18.51
N THR A 3 -23.90 -0.32 -17.59
CA THR A 3 -22.63 0.37 -17.43
C THR A 3 -21.59 -0.69 -17.13
N THR A 4 -20.78 -1.02 -18.12
CA THR A 4 -19.58 -1.79 -17.89
C THR A 4 -18.71 -0.96 -16.95
N THR A 5 -18.76 -1.28 -15.66
CA THR A 5 -17.69 -0.89 -14.74
C THR A 5 -16.39 -1.30 -15.39
N PRO A 6 -15.43 -0.37 -15.58
CA PRO A 6 -14.12 -0.76 -16.07
C PRO A 6 -13.66 -1.94 -15.22
N LYS A 7 -13.26 -3.02 -15.87
CA LYS A 7 -12.72 -4.19 -15.18
C LYS A 7 -11.60 -3.68 -14.27
N GLN A 8 -11.89 -3.69 -12.97
CA GLN A 8 -10.85 -3.40 -11.99
C GLN A 8 -9.68 -4.33 -12.29
N THR A 9 -8.52 -3.73 -12.52
CA THR A 9 -7.30 -4.47 -12.67
C THR A 9 -7.09 -5.29 -11.41
N LYS A 10 -7.35 -6.58 -11.48
CA LYS A 10 -7.22 -7.44 -10.31
C LYS A 10 -5.76 -7.79 -10.11
N ILE A 11 -5.20 -7.26 -9.05
CA ILE A 11 -3.86 -7.64 -8.60
C ILE A 11 -4.02 -8.84 -7.69
N THR A 12 -3.21 -9.87 -7.91
CA THR A 12 -3.22 -11.10 -7.11
C THR A 12 -1.88 -11.30 -6.44
N VAL A 13 -1.91 -11.90 -5.26
CA VAL A 13 -0.71 -12.36 -4.55
C VAL A 13 -0.46 -13.81 -4.96
N SER A 14 0.73 -14.09 -5.47
CA SER A 14 1.12 -15.42 -5.93
C SER A 14 2.50 -15.80 -5.44
N LYS A 15 2.85 -17.08 -5.58
CA LYS A 15 4.13 -17.66 -5.15
C LYS A 15 4.45 -17.32 -3.69
N LEU A 16 3.46 -17.41 -2.83
CA LEU A 16 3.61 -17.11 -1.42
C LEU A 16 4.40 -18.23 -0.72
N SER A 17 5.56 -17.86 -0.16
CA SER A 17 6.35 -18.67 0.74
C SER A 17 6.34 -18.01 2.11
N HIS A 18 6.11 -18.78 3.16
CA HIS A 18 5.93 -18.21 4.50
C HIS A 18 6.43 -19.16 5.59
N ARG A 19 6.78 -18.57 6.72
CA ARG A 19 7.12 -19.31 7.94
C ARG A 19 6.86 -18.42 9.14
N LEU A 20 6.65 -19.05 10.30
CA LEU A 20 6.55 -18.33 11.56
C LEU A 20 7.97 -18.08 12.10
N SER A 21 8.30 -16.81 12.36
CA SER A 21 9.60 -16.48 12.96
C SER A 21 9.59 -16.78 14.47
N ARG A 22 10.79 -16.79 15.09
CA ARG A 22 10.93 -17.01 16.53
C ARG A 22 10.18 -15.98 17.38
N ASN A 23 9.95 -14.80 16.83
CA ASN A 23 9.25 -13.70 17.50
C ASN A 23 7.72 -13.79 17.37
N GLY A 24 7.20 -14.82 16.71
CA GLY A 24 5.76 -14.96 16.49
C GLY A 24 5.23 -14.18 15.30
N TRP A 25 6.10 -13.55 14.52
CA TRP A 25 5.73 -12.81 13.32
C TRP A 25 5.83 -13.70 12.08
N ILE A 26 4.96 -13.47 11.12
CA ILE A 26 5.00 -14.20 9.86
C ILE A 26 6.07 -13.61 8.97
N SER A 27 7.06 -14.43 8.60
CA SER A 27 8.03 -14.12 7.56
C SER A 27 7.48 -14.63 6.24
N TYR A 28 7.55 -13.83 5.18
CA TYR A 28 7.02 -14.26 3.89
C TYR A 28 7.76 -13.60 2.73
N ASN A 29 7.64 -14.20 1.56
CA ASN A 29 7.89 -13.56 0.29
C ASN A 29 6.81 -13.97 -0.71
N CYS A 30 6.51 -13.09 -1.63
CA CYS A 30 5.48 -13.32 -2.63
C CYS A 30 5.68 -12.41 -3.84
N GLU A 31 4.87 -12.63 -4.87
CA GLU A 31 4.81 -11.76 -6.03
C GLU A 31 3.43 -11.12 -6.13
N LEU A 32 3.41 -9.86 -6.53
CA LEU A 32 2.18 -9.16 -6.92
C LEU A 32 2.05 -9.27 -8.44
N ARG A 33 0.93 -9.79 -8.91
CA ARG A 33 0.71 -10.08 -10.32
C ARG A 33 -0.58 -9.51 -10.85
N LYS A 34 -0.55 -9.12 -12.13
CA LYS A 34 -1.73 -8.87 -12.94
C LYS A 34 -1.78 -9.94 -14.04
N GLY A 35 -2.70 -10.88 -13.89
CA GLY A 35 -2.73 -12.05 -14.79
C GLY A 35 -1.41 -12.81 -14.73
N ARG A 36 -0.73 -12.93 -15.86
CA ARG A 36 0.56 -13.63 -15.94
C ARG A 36 1.76 -12.73 -15.74
N THR A 37 1.55 -11.43 -15.60
CA THR A 37 2.64 -10.46 -15.49
C THR A 37 2.99 -10.22 -14.03
N THR A 38 4.24 -10.46 -13.66
CA THR A 38 4.76 -10.11 -12.34
C THR A 38 5.06 -8.62 -12.30
N LEU A 39 4.42 -7.92 -11.36
CA LEU A 39 4.57 -6.47 -11.19
C LEU A 39 5.63 -6.12 -10.15
N ALA A 40 5.68 -6.88 -9.07
CA ALA A 40 6.60 -6.62 -7.97
C ALA A 40 6.81 -7.89 -7.16
N ALA A 41 7.90 -7.92 -6.40
CA ALA A 41 8.15 -8.92 -5.37
C ALA A 41 8.13 -8.22 -4.01
N VAL A 42 7.47 -8.81 -3.03
CA VAL A 42 7.38 -8.27 -1.67
C VAL A 42 7.92 -9.29 -0.69
N ASP A 43 8.77 -8.86 0.23
CA ASP A 43 9.23 -9.73 1.30
C ASP A 43 9.18 -9.02 2.66
N GLN A 44 8.95 -9.84 3.70
CA GLN A 44 8.96 -9.44 5.10
C GLN A 44 9.77 -10.48 5.87
N GLU A 45 10.80 -10.02 6.58
CA GLU A 45 11.70 -10.93 7.31
C GLU A 45 11.09 -11.47 8.61
N GLY A 46 10.02 -10.83 9.12
CA GLY A 46 9.36 -11.27 10.34
C GLY A 46 10.11 -10.89 11.62
N VAL A 47 10.97 -9.86 11.54
CA VAL A 47 11.76 -9.38 12.69
C VAL A 47 11.39 -7.95 13.11
N GLY A 48 10.22 -7.46 12.66
CA GLY A 48 9.73 -6.14 13.00
C GLY A 48 10.22 -5.02 12.08
N GLY A 49 10.92 -5.36 10.99
CA GLY A 49 11.32 -4.38 9.98
C GLY A 49 10.23 -4.11 8.96
N ASP A 50 10.47 -3.12 8.11
CA ASP A 50 9.56 -2.79 7.03
C ASP A 50 9.60 -3.84 5.92
N GLU A 51 8.51 -3.94 5.19
CA GLU A 51 8.44 -4.78 4.00
C GLU A 51 9.37 -4.20 2.92
N ARG A 52 9.98 -5.08 2.15
CA ARG A 52 10.76 -4.70 0.97
C ARG A 52 9.95 -4.99 -0.27
N VAL A 53 9.82 -3.98 -1.12
CA VAL A 53 9.07 -4.10 -2.38
C VAL A 53 10.03 -3.84 -3.53
N ALA A 54 10.25 -4.85 -4.37
CA ALA A 54 11.08 -4.75 -5.56
C ALA A 54 10.18 -4.64 -6.80
N TRP A 55 10.29 -3.54 -7.52
CA TRP A 55 9.49 -3.23 -8.69
C TRP A 55 10.19 -3.70 -9.96
N ASN A 56 9.45 -4.31 -10.88
CA ASN A 56 10.04 -4.70 -12.16
C ASN A 56 10.32 -3.49 -13.06
N ASN A 57 9.41 -2.50 -13.05
CA ASN A 57 9.61 -1.24 -13.77
C ASN A 57 8.66 -0.17 -13.25
N THR A 58 8.84 1.07 -13.70
CA THR A 58 8.03 2.21 -13.26
C THR A 58 6.56 2.10 -13.66
N GLU A 59 6.26 1.53 -14.81
CA GLU A 59 4.89 1.32 -15.26
C GLU A 59 4.14 0.39 -14.31
N HIS A 60 4.77 -0.70 -13.90
CA HIS A 60 4.21 -1.62 -12.91
C HIS A 60 4.00 -0.97 -11.56
N TYR A 61 4.93 -0.11 -11.15
CA TYR A 61 4.82 0.67 -9.93
C TYR A 61 3.57 1.55 -9.93
N LEU A 62 3.36 2.31 -11.00
CA LEU A 62 2.17 3.17 -11.12
C LEU A 62 0.88 2.37 -11.15
N LEU A 63 0.88 1.22 -11.81
CA LEU A 63 -0.29 0.35 -11.89
C LEU A 63 -0.72 -0.16 -10.50
N ILE A 64 0.22 -0.57 -9.67
CA ILE A 64 -0.07 -1.03 -8.32
C ILE A 64 -0.56 0.13 -7.44
N HIS A 65 0.07 1.29 -7.53
CA HIS A 65 -0.39 2.46 -6.78
C HIS A 65 -1.80 2.85 -7.15
N HIS A 66 -2.13 2.84 -8.44
CA HIS A 66 -3.48 3.11 -8.91
C HIS A 66 -4.49 2.10 -8.35
N TRP A 67 -4.15 0.83 -8.36
CA TRP A 67 -5.01 -0.23 -7.83
C TRP A 67 -5.24 -0.08 -6.33
N ILE A 68 -4.20 0.18 -5.55
CA ILE A 68 -4.33 0.38 -4.09
C ILE A 68 -5.17 1.62 -3.79
N LEU A 69 -4.96 2.69 -4.55
CA LEU A 69 -5.75 3.91 -4.41
C LEU A 69 -7.23 3.63 -4.62
N ASP A 70 -7.59 2.91 -5.69
CA ASP A 70 -8.99 2.63 -6.02
C ASP A 70 -9.66 1.69 -5.01
N THR A 71 -8.92 0.71 -4.47
CA THR A 71 -9.50 -0.34 -3.62
C THR A 71 -9.36 -0.07 -2.13
N GLN A 72 -8.36 0.70 -1.70
CA GLN A 72 -7.99 0.84 -0.30
C GLN A 72 -7.89 2.29 0.19
N ARG A 73 -8.14 3.29 -0.67
CA ARG A 73 -7.97 4.71 -0.32
C ARG A 73 -8.72 5.12 0.94
N ASP A 74 -9.99 4.79 0.99
CA ASP A 74 -10.85 5.23 2.09
C ASP A 74 -10.42 4.56 3.41
N PHE A 75 -10.08 3.28 3.34
CA PHE A 75 -9.58 2.54 4.51
C PHE A 75 -8.31 3.19 5.08
N TRP A 76 -7.31 3.46 4.23
CA TRP A 76 -6.05 4.03 4.68
C TRP A 76 -6.20 5.46 5.19
N ARG A 77 -7.06 6.25 4.54
CA ARG A 77 -7.34 7.60 4.99
C ARG A 77 -7.97 7.62 6.37
N GLU A 78 -8.96 6.77 6.60
CA GLU A 78 -9.61 6.64 7.90
C GLU A 78 -8.66 6.14 8.98
N TYR A 79 -7.83 5.16 8.64
CA TYR A 79 -6.82 4.63 9.53
C TYR A 79 -5.85 5.72 10.00
N GLU A 80 -5.35 6.54 9.08
CA GLU A 80 -4.44 7.63 9.42
C GLU A 80 -5.13 8.72 10.28
N VAL A 81 -6.39 9.04 9.97
CA VAL A 81 -7.17 10.00 10.76
C VAL A 81 -7.37 9.47 12.19
N GLU A 82 -7.68 8.19 12.34
CA GLU A 82 -7.83 7.58 13.66
C GLU A 82 -6.53 7.61 14.46
N ASN A 83 -5.41 7.38 13.82
CA ASN A 83 -4.10 7.49 14.46
C ASN A 83 -3.83 8.91 14.98
N ILE A 84 -4.17 9.93 14.18
CA ILE A 84 -4.04 11.32 14.60
C ILE A 84 -4.91 11.60 15.83
N ASN A 85 -6.16 11.16 15.81
CA ASN A 85 -7.09 11.34 16.92
C ASN A 85 -6.58 10.63 18.19
N TYR A 86 -6.03 9.44 18.04
CA TYR A 86 -5.48 8.66 19.15
C TYR A 86 -4.31 9.38 19.82
N MET A 87 -3.44 10.00 19.02
CA MET A 87 -2.32 10.79 19.55
C MET A 87 -2.81 12.01 20.36
N VAL A 88 -3.93 12.61 19.97
CA VAL A 88 -4.56 13.69 20.74
C VAL A 88 -5.08 13.15 22.06
N GLU A 89 -5.75 12.01 22.07
CA GLU A 89 -6.27 11.37 23.29
C GLU A 89 -5.16 11.03 24.29
N LEU A 90 -4.01 10.60 23.78
CA LEU A 90 -2.84 10.30 24.61
C LEU A 90 -2.09 11.55 25.11
N GLY A 91 -2.48 12.73 24.67
CA GLY A 91 -1.83 13.98 25.08
C GLY A 91 -0.51 14.26 24.34
N HIS A 92 -0.18 13.49 23.31
CA HIS A 92 1.04 13.70 22.52
C HIS A 92 0.89 14.74 21.43
N LYS A 93 -0.33 15.21 21.21
CA LYS A 93 -0.64 16.14 20.13
C LYS A 93 -1.81 17.04 20.55
N THR A 94 -1.77 18.33 20.19
CA THR A 94 -2.84 19.27 20.46
C THR A 94 -3.95 19.15 19.41
N MET A 95 -5.15 19.62 19.75
CA MET A 95 -6.26 19.68 18.78
C MET A 95 -5.91 20.54 17.57
N LYS A 96 -5.21 21.65 17.79
CA LYS A 96 -4.76 22.55 16.73
C LYS A 96 -3.84 21.84 15.75
N ASP A 97 -2.85 21.11 16.27
CA ASP A 97 -1.92 20.35 15.45
C ASP A 97 -2.62 19.20 14.71
N SER A 98 -3.62 18.57 15.34
CA SER A 98 -4.37 17.50 14.68
C SER A 98 -5.16 17.99 13.47
N ILE A 99 -5.76 19.18 13.56
CA ILE A 99 -6.50 19.78 12.45
C ILE A 99 -5.56 20.03 11.29
N LYS A 100 -4.38 20.59 11.56
CA LYS A 100 -3.36 20.85 10.55
C LYS A 100 -2.89 19.56 9.89
N GLU A 101 -2.61 18.53 10.67
CA GLU A 101 -2.16 17.23 10.13
C GLU A 101 -3.22 16.56 9.28
N LYS A 102 -4.50 16.65 9.69
CA LYS A 102 -5.61 16.11 8.89
C LYS A 102 -5.73 16.81 7.53
N LEU A 103 -5.56 18.13 7.51
CA LEU A 103 -5.57 18.88 6.27
C LEU A 103 -4.39 18.53 5.36
N ASP A 104 -3.19 18.37 5.94
CA ASP A 104 -2.01 17.94 5.21
C ASP A 104 -2.18 16.53 4.66
N LEU A 105 -2.80 15.65 5.45
CA LEU A 105 -3.10 14.28 5.04
C LEU A 105 -4.05 14.25 3.84
N MET A 106 -5.11 15.07 3.85
CA MET A 106 -6.03 15.18 2.73
C MET A 106 -5.33 15.64 1.45
N LYS A 107 -4.42 16.61 1.57
CA LYS A 107 -3.62 17.10 0.44
C LYS A 107 -2.74 15.98 -0.12
N LYS A 108 -2.11 15.17 0.75
CA LYS A 108 -1.28 14.05 0.33
C LYS A 108 -2.10 13.01 -0.43
N PHE A 109 -3.27 12.64 0.07
CA PHE A 109 -4.14 11.67 -0.61
C PHE A 109 -4.64 12.20 -1.96
N ASN A 110 -4.98 13.47 -2.03
CA ASN A 110 -5.38 14.10 -3.30
C ASN A 110 -4.23 14.10 -4.32
N LEU A 111 -3.01 14.37 -3.87
CA LEU A 111 -1.83 14.31 -4.72
C LEU A 111 -1.56 12.89 -5.20
N TRP A 112 -1.69 11.90 -4.32
CA TRP A 112 -1.55 10.49 -4.68
C TRP A 112 -2.54 10.10 -5.77
N GLU A 113 -3.81 10.45 -5.58
CA GLU A 113 -4.85 10.18 -6.56
C GLU A 113 -4.52 10.79 -7.92
N LYS A 114 -4.11 12.04 -7.94
CA LYS A 114 -3.76 12.75 -9.16
C LYS A 114 -2.56 12.11 -9.87
N LEU A 115 -1.50 11.80 -9.12
CA LEU A 115 -0.26 11.27 -9.71
C LEU A 115 -0.39 9.82 -10.15
N ALA A 116 -1.09 8.98 -9.37
CA ALA A 116 -1.27 7.57 -9.69
C ALA A 116 -2.09 7.37 -10.97
N LYS A 117 -2.97 8.31 -11.30
CA LYS A 117 -3.81 8.25 -12.50
C LYS A 117 -3.14 8.83 -13.74
N LYS A 118 -2.01 9.49 -13.61
CA LYS A 118 -1.31 10.04 -14.75
C LYS A 118 -0.71 8.95 -15.63
N LYS A 119 -0.83 9.16 -16.96
CA LYS A 119 -0.11 8.36 -17.93
C LYS A 119 1.15 9.11 -18.33
N PRO A 120 2.33 8.67 -17.92
CA PRO A 120 3.55 9.39 -18.26
C PRO A 120 3.82 9.31 -19.76
N LYS A 121 4.30 10.42 -20.34
CA LYS A 121 4.63 10.52 -21.75
C LYS A 121 6.07 10.14 -22.04
N SER A 122 6.91 10.08 -21.01
CA SER A 122 8.34 9.77 -21.15
C SER A 122 8.82 9.02 -19.91
N TRP A 123 9.94 8.35 -20.02
CA TRP A 123 10.58 7.69 -18.90
C TRP A 123 10.96 8.67 -17.79
N LYS A 124 11.40 9.87 -18.17
CA LYS A 124 11.75 10.93 -17.22
C LYS A 124 10.54 11.36 -16.39
N GLU A 125 9.39 11.59 -17.04
CA GLU A 125 8.15 11.94 -16.37
C GLU A 125 7.69 10.84 -15.41
N ALA A 126 7.75 9.58 -15.86
CA ALA A 126 7.39 8.42 -15.03
C ALA A 126 8.24 8.35 -13.77
N ARG A 127 9.54 8.62 -13.88
CA ARG A 127 10.46 8.60 -12.76
C ARG A 127 10.18 9.75 -11.78
N GLU A 128 9.84 10.91 -12.28
CA GLU A 128 9.46 12.07 -11.44
C GLU A 128 8.19 11.77 -10.64
N ILE A 129 7.20 11.14 -11.27
CA ILE A 129 5.97 10.70 -10.59
C ILE A 129 6.31 9.68 -9.50
N GLN A 130 7.15 8.71 -9.81
CA GLN A 130 7.58 7.70 -8.84
C GLN A 130 8.25 8.33 -7.62
N GLN A 131 9.12 9.31 -7.82
CA GLN A 131 9.78 10.02 -6.73
C GLN A 131 8.77 10.75 -5.84
N LYS A 132 7.76 11.37 -6.42
CA LYS A 132 6.72 12.07 -5.67
C LYS A 132 5.78 11.13 -4.92
N LEU A 133 5.59 9.91 -5.42
CA LEU A 133 4.75 8.91 -4.80
C LEU A 133 5.47 8.09 -3.71
N GLY A 134 6.77 8.27 -3.54
CA GLY A 134 7.57 7.50 -2.58
C GLY A 134 7.01 7.49 -1.15
N PHE A 135 6.29 8.53 -0.74
CA PHE A 135 5.62 8.59 0.56
C PHE A 135 4.58 7.49 0.75
N PHE A 136 4.04 6.96 -0.33
CA PHE A 136 2.97 5.97 -0.28
C PHE A 136 3.46 4.54 -0.57
N ASP A 137 4.76 4.36 -0.78
CA ASP A 137 5.34 3.04 -1.06
C ASP A 137 5.12 2.06 0.09
N ASP A 138 5.19 2.56 1.33
CA ASP A 138 4.95 1.76 2.52
C ASP A 138 3.54 1.16 2.55
N MET A 139 2.57 1.81 1.92
CA MET A 139 1.20 1.30 1.86
C MET A 139 1.09 0.02 1.05
N VAL A 140 1.92 -0.15 0.02
CA VAL A 140 1.96 -1.38 -0.78
C VAL A 140 2.43 -2.55 0.07
N GLY A 141 3.52 -2.37 0.80
CA GLY A 141 4.04 -3.38 1.72
C GLY A 141 3.05 -3.70 2.82
N SER A 142 2.49 -2.67 3.46
CA SER A 142 1.51 -2.84 4.54
C SER A 142 0.26 -3.57 4.06
N TRP A 143 -0.25 -3.20 2.89
CA TRP A 143 -1.39 -3.92 2.31
C TRP A 143 -1.08 -5.40 2.10
N THR A 144 0.10 -5.69 1.55
CA THR A 144 0.52 -7.07 1.28
C THR A 144 0.62 -7.87 2.59
N THR A 145 1.20 -7.28 3.62
CA THR A 145 1.33 -7.93 4.94
C THR A 145 -0.05 -8.24 5.54
N VAL A 146 -0.97 -7.28 5.50
CA VAL A 146 -2.34 -7.50 6.01
C VAL A 146 -3.03 -8.63 5.23
N TYR A 147 -2.89 -8.64 3.90
CA TYR A 147 -3.44 -9.70 3.07
C TYR A 147 -2.89 -11.09 3.46
N VAL A 148 -1.58 -11.18 3.60
CA VAL A 148 -0.89 -12.44 3.95
C VAL A 148 -1.30 -12.90 5.35
N GLU A 149 -1.33 -12.00 6.32
CA GLU A 149 -1.73 -12.30 7.69
C GLU A 149 -3.16 -12.82 7.76
N ASN A 150 -4.08 -12.17 7.06
CA ASN A 150 -5.48 -12.60 7.01
C ASN A 150 -5.63 -13.98 6.37
N LYS A 151 -4.88 -14.24 5.31
CA LYS A 151 -4.90 -15.54 4.63
C LYS A 151 -4.33 -16.67 5.47
N LEU A 152 -3.35 -16.39 6.30
CA LEU A 152 -2.61 -17.39 7.09
C LEU A 152 -3.01 -17.42 8.57
N ALA A 153 -3.96 -16.57 9.00
CA ALA A 153 -4.36 -16.46 10.41
C ALA A 153 -4.78 -17.81 11.00
N ASP A 154 -5.60 -18.57 10.27
CA ASP A 154 -6.10 -19.86 10.74
C ASP A 154 -4.99 -20.90 10.87
N LYS A 155 -3.91 -20.75 10.11
CA LYS A 155 -2.78 -21.66 10.13
C LYS A 155 -1.84 -21.42 11.33
N TYR A 156 -1.61 -20.16 11.67
CA TYR A 156 -0.61 -19.80 12.68
C TYR A 156 -1.20 -19.29 13.99
N TYR A 157 -2.42 -18.78 13.99
CA TYR A 157 -3.06 -18.17 15.15
C TYR A 157 -4.43 -18.80 15.38
N ASP A 158 -4.46 -19.80 16.23
CA ASP A 158 -5.74 -20.41 16.62
C ASP A 158 -6.45 -19.59 17.71
#